data_228cd2c30c39990efd7216eac4900dc0
#
_entry.id   228cd2c30c39990efd7216eac4900dc0
#
_cell.length_a   1.000
_cell.length_b   1.000
_cell.length_c   1.000
_cell.angle_alpha   90.00
_cell.angle_beta   90.00
_cell.angle_gamma   90.00
#
_symmetry.space_group_name_H-M   'P 1'
#
loop_
_entity.id
_entity.type
_entity.pdbx_description
1 polymer ?
#
loop_
_entity_poly.entity_id
_entity_poly.type
_entity_poly.pdbx_seq_one_letter_code
_entity_poly.pdbx_strand_id
1 'polypeptide(L)'
;MSAIKFGTDGWRAVIAEDFTFDNVRICAQGVAEYLKGSGLSQKGLVIGYDTRFASEDFAAAAAEVIAGNNIRVHLCLKPAPTPVISYTVPAIKAAGAIIITASHNPGSWNGFKYKSQEGASVPSEVTSQIEENIACLTQTISIEGRSPGEGVKRLALDKALKRGLIDYMDPTPSYFK
;
A
#
# COMPACT_ATOMS: atom_id res chain seq x y z
N MET A 1 16.73 -11.52 4.27
CA MET A 1 15.71 -10.45 4.34
C MET A 1 15.42 -10.18 5.80
N SER A 2 15.49 -8.92 6.24
CA SER A 2 14.96 -8.56 7.55
C SER A 2 13.43 -8.75 7.54
N ALA A 3 12.86 -9.17 8.68
CA ALA A 3 11.42 -9.37 8.76
C ALA A 3 10.72 -8.02 8.62
N ILE A 4 9.75 -7.92 7.69
CA ILE A 4 8.88 -6.75 7.57
C ILE A 4 7.99 -6.71 8.81
N LYS A 5 8.14 -5.67 9.63
CA LYS A 5 7.35 -5.44 10.83
C LYS A 5 6.66 -4.08 10.76
N PHE A 6 5.35 -4.09 10.82
CA PHE A 6 4.54 -2.89 10.94
C PHE A 6 4.54 -2.46 12.40
N GLY A 7 5.25 -1.39 12.73
CA GLY A 7 5.08 -0.75 14.03
C GLY A 7 3.68 -0.11 14.16
N THR A 8 3.52 0.79 15.12
CA THR A 8 2.24 1.49 15.38
C THR A 8 1.70 2.31 14.18
N ASP A 9 2.55 2.62 13.19
CA ASP A 9 2.17 3.46 12.04
C ASP A 9 2.83 3.01 10.73
N GLY A 10 2.99 1.70 10.53
CA GLY A 10 3.53 1.10 9.30
C GLY A 10 4.99 0.66 9.40
N TRP A 11 5.50 0.12 8.30
CA TRP A 11 6.88 -0.33 8.15
C TRP A 11 7.73 0.76 7.50
N ARG A 12 8.98 0.94 7.97
CA ARG A 12 9.95 1.90 7.43
C ARG A 12 11.31 1.25 7.30
N ALA A 13 12.03 1.56 6.22
CA ALA A 13 13.37 1.05 5.98
C ALA A 13 14.17 1.97 5.05
N VAL A 14 15.47 1.70 4.92
CA VAL A 14 16.38 2.41 4.01
C VAL A 14 16.07 1.99 2.58
N ILE A 15 15.95 2.98 1.68
CA ILE A 15 15.69 2.77 0.24
C ILE A 15 16.85 1.97 -0.35
N ALA A 16 16.52 0.98 -1.19
CA ALA A 16 17.43 0.06 -1.85
C ALA A 16 18.12 -0.97 -0.93
N GLU A 17 18.02 -0.86 0.38
CA GLU A 17 18.39 -1.94 1.31
C GLU A 17 17.19 -2.85 1.55
N ASP A 18 16.33 -2.51 2.50
CA ASP A 18 15.12 -3.25 2.81
C ASP A 18 13.87 -2.62 2.15
N PHE A 19 13.83 -1.29 1.94
CA PHE A 19 12.74 -0.65 1.23
C PHE A 19 12.95 -0.78 -0.28
N THR A 20 12.56 -1.94 -0.80
CA THR A 20 12.67 -2.33 -2.21
C THR A 20 11.30 -2.45 -2.85
N PHE A 21 11.24 -2.43 -4.18
CA PHE A 21 9.99 -2.66 -4.92
C PHE A 21 9.35 -4.01 -4.59
N ASP A 22 10.16 -5.05 -4.42
CA ASP A 22 9.64 -6.38 -4.10
C ASP A 22 9.04 -6.43 -2.70
N ASN A 23 9.68 -5.83 -1.70
CA ASN A 23 9.13 -5.74 -0.36
C ASN A 23 7.86 -4.88 -0.30
N VAL A 24 7.78 -3.78 -1.05
CA VAL A 24 6.55 -2.98 -1.19
C VAL A 24 5.42 -3.79 -1.82
N ARG A 25 5.70 -4.59 -2.85
CA ARG A 25 4.72 -5.50 -3.48
C ARG A 25 4.24 -6.58 -2.51
N ILE A 26 5.13 -7.15 -1.71
CA ILE A 26 4.79 -8.13 -0.66
C ILE A 26 3.88 -7.48 0.39
N CYS A 27 4.20 -6.27 0.86
CA CYS A 27 3.34 -5.52 1.78
C CYS A 27 1.94 -5.27 1.18
N ALA A 28 1.90 -4.84 -0.09
CA ALA A 28 0.63 -4.60 -0.78
C ALA A 28 -0.20 -5.88 -0.94
N GLN A 29 0.44 -7.04 -1.21
CA GLN A 29 -0.25 -8.33 -1.24
C GLN A 29 -0.82 -8.69 0.14
N GLY A 30 -0.06 -8.48 1.22
CA GLY A 30 -0.54 -8.69 2.60
C GLY A 30 -1.78 -7.86 2.92
N VAL A 31 -1.81 -6.60 2.49
CA VAL A 31 -2.99 -5.73 2.61
C VAL A 31 -4.15 -6.23 1.73
N ALA A 32 -3.89 -6.66 0.50
CA ALA A 32 -4.93 -7.19 -0.38
C ALA A 32 -5.61 -8.44 0.22
N GLU A 33 -4.84 -9.35 0.80
CA GLU A 33 -5.40 -10.53 1.48
C GLU A 33 -6.21 -10.14 2.73
N TYR A 34 -5.74 -9.18 3.53
CA TYR A 34 -6.52 -8.62 4.63
C TYR A 34 -7.86 -8.05 4.16
N LEU A 35 -7.87 -7.21 3.11
CA LEU A 35 -9.10 -6.61 2.58
C LEU A 35 -10.10 -7.65 2.06
N LYS A 36 -9.62 -8.76 1.49
CA LYS A 36 -10.48 -9.87 1.06
C LYS A 36 -11.04 -10.62 2.27
N GLY A 37 -10.19 -10.96 3.23
CA GLY A 37 -10.59 -11.69 4.44
C GLY A 37 -11.60 -10.92 5.30
N SER A 38 -11.49 -9.59 5.34
CA SER A 38 -12.41 -8.71 6.07
C SER A 38 -13.65 -8.28 5.27
N GLY A 39 -13.81 -8.72 4.01
CA GLY A 39 -14.94 -8.35 3.15
C GLY A 39 -14.93 -6.90 2.65
N LEU A 40 -13.81 -6.20 2.78
CA LEU A 40 -13.68 -4.78 2.43
C LEU A 40 -13.23 -4.52 0.98
N SER A 41 -12.84 -5.57 0.26
CA SER A 41 -12.22 -5.46 -1.09
C SER A 41 -13.07 -4.70 -2.12
N GLN A 42 -14.41 -4.73 -1.98
CA GLN A 42 -15.33 -4.07 -2.92
C GLN A 42 -15.38 -2.54 -2.77
N LYS A 43 -14.91 -2.00 -1.64
CA LYS A 43 -14.90 -0.55 -1.39
C LYS A 43 -13.76 0.19 -2.10
N GLY A 44 -12.78 -0.54 -2.64
CA GLY A 44 -11.57 0.05 -3.21
C GLY A 44 -10.60 0.61 -2.16
N LEU A 45 -9.44 1.05 -2.59
CA LEU A 45 -8.35 1.52 -1.74
C LEU A 45 -7.74 2.81 -2.28
N VAL A 46 -7.48 3.79 -1.41
CA VAL A 46 -6.69 4.97 -1.76
C VAL A 46 -5.21 4.63 -1.68
N ILE A 47 -4.40 5.07 -2.65
CA ILE A 47 -2.94 4.99 -2.56
C ILE A 47 -2.36 6.37 -2.80
N GLY A 48 -1.62 6.86 -1.81
CA GLY A 48 -0.96 8.15 -1.87
C GLY A 48 0.51 8.08 -1.45
N TYR A 49 1.22 9.16 -1.67
CA TYR A 49 2.67 9.22 -1.44
C TYR A 49 3.13 10.65 -1.13
N ASP A 50 4.31 10.76 -0.51
CA ASP A 50 4.99 12.03 -0.25
C ASP A 50 6.03 12.35 -1.35
N THR A 51 6.81 13.42 -1.16
CA THR A 51 7.83 13.88 -2.10
C THR A 51 9.18 13.20 -1.97
N ARG A 52 9.29 12.09 -1.23
CA ARG A 52 10.55 11.35 -1.09
C ARG A 52 10.95 10.68 -2.39
N PHE A 53 12.24 10.37 -2.50
CA PHE A 53 12.77 9.67 -3.68
C PHE A 53 11.98 8.40 -4.00
N ALA A 54 11.58 8.22 -5.24
CA ALA A 54 10.83 7.09 -5.77
C ALA A 54 9.49 6.78 -5.07
N SER A 55 8.93 7.68 -4.24
CA SER A 55 7.65 7.44 -3.56
C SER A 55 6.50 7.20 -4.54
N GLU A 56 6.48 7.91 -5.67
CA GLU A 56 5.51 7.72 -6.75
C GLU A 56 5.62 6.32 -7.36
N ASP A 57 6.84 5.87 -7.68
CA ASP A 57 7.09 4.56 -8.27
C ASP A 57 6.73 3.43 -7.31
N PHE A 58 7.02 3.58 -6.02
CA PHE A 58 6.61 2.63 -4.98
C PHE A 58 5.09 2.58 -4.82
N ALA A 59 4.41 3.73 -4.91
CA ALA A 59 2.95 3.80 -4.88
C ALA A 59 2.34 3.12 -6.11
N ALA A 60 2.90 3.32 -7.29
CA ALA A 60 2.49 2.63 -8.52
C ALA A 60 2.68 1.11 -8.40
N ALA A 61 3.83 0.66 -7.86
CA ALA A 61 4.09 -0.76 -7.64
C ALA A 61 3.08 -1.41 -6.66
N ALA A 62 2.69 -0.69 -5.60
CA ALA A 62 1.63 -1.15 -4.69
C ALA A 62 0.27 -1.20 -5.41
N ALA A 63 -0.05 -0.20 -6.23
CA ALA A 63 -1.30 -0.12 -6.98
C ALA A 63 -1.46 -1.30 -7.97
N GLU A 64 -0.39 -1.68 -8.67
CA GLU A 64 -0.38 -2.85 -9.56
C GLU A 64 -0.75 -4.15 -8.83
N VAL A 65 -0.31 -4.31 -7.58
CA VAL A 65 -0.62 -5.50 -6.77
C VAL A 65 -2.06 -5.47 -6.30
N ILE A 66 -2.54 -4.35 -5.76
CA ILE A 66 -3.92 -4.21 -5.32
C ILE A 66 -4.89 -4.46 -6.49
N ALA A 67 -4.62 -3.85 -7.66
CA ALA A 67 -5.41 -4.08 -8.88
C ALA A 67 -5.31 -5.53 -9.39
N GLY A 68 -4.13 -6.18 -9.28
CA GLY A 68 -3.92 -7.59 -9.60
C GLY A 68 -4.76 -8.55 -8.74
N ASN A 69 -5.19 -8.08 -7.58
CA ASN A 69 -6.11 -8.76 -6.68
C ASN A 69 -7.60 -8.40 -6.92
N ASN A 70 -7.92 -7.72 -8.02
CA ASN A 70 -9.28 -7.24 -8.39
C ASN A 70 -9.86 -6.26 -7.37
N ILE A 71 -9.02 -5.48 -6.71
CA ILE A 71 -9.44 -4.40 -5.80
C ILE A 71 -9.21 -3.08 -6.53
N ARG A 72 -10.25 -2.23 -6.59
CA ARG A 72 -10.17 -0.91 -7.21
C ARG A 72 -9.20 -0.01 -6.45
N VAL A 73 -8.41 0.77 -7.16
CA VAL A 73 -7.42 1.70 -6.60
C VAL A 73 -7.70 3.12 -7.05
N HIS A 74 -7.73 4.04 -6.10
CA HIS A 74 -7.69 5.48 -6.33
C HIS A 74 -6.25 5.97 -6.06
N LEU A 75 -5.44 6.07 -7.11
CA LEU A 75 -4.03 6.45 -7.02
C LEU A 75 -3.90 7.98 -7.05
N CYS A 76 -3.26 8.57 -6.05
CA CYS A 76 -3.01 10.01 -6.03
C CYS A 76 -2.19 10.44 -7.26
N LEU A 77 -2.67 11.46 -7.97
CA LEU A 77 -2.03 12.00 -9.18
C LEU A 77 -0.72 12.74 -8.87
N LYS A 78 -0.59 13.25 -7.65
CA LYS A 78 0.55 14.03 -7.17
C LYS A 78 0.84 13.74 -5.69
N PRO A 79 2.05 14.04 -5.20
CA PRO A 79 2.36 13.93 -3.78
C PRO A 79 1.37 14.73 -2.93
N ALA A 80 0.98 14.16 -1.79
CA ALA A 80 0.09 14.84 -0.85
C ALA A 80 0.47 14.52 0.61
N PRO A 81 0.23 15.44 1.56
CA PRO A 81 0.44 15.18 2.97
C PRO A 81 -0.44 14.04 3.49
N THR A 82 0.10 13.25 4.42
CA THR A 82 -0.66 12.14 5.05
C THR A 82 -2.07 12.54 5.52
N PRO A 83 -2.31 13.69 6.18
CA PRO A 83 -3.67 14.06 6.59
C PRO A 83 -4.65 14.22 5.43
N VAL A 84 -4.19 14.75 4.29
CA VAL A 84 -5.01 14.93 3.09
C VAL A 84 -5.43 13.59 2.52
N ILE A 85 -4.49 12.64 2.39
CA ILE A 85 -4.77 11.28 1.92
C ILE A 85 -5.72 10.56 2.89
N SER A 86 -5.45 10.66 4.19
CA SER A 86 -6.27 10.06 5.25
C SER A 86 -7.72 10.57 5.23
N TYR A 87 -7.91 11.88 5.06
CA TYR A 87 -9.24 12.49 4.98
C TYR A 87 -10.03 12.01 3.75
N THR A 88 -9.34 11.74 2.65
CA THR A 88 -9.98 11.27 1.42
C THR A 88 -10.66 9.90 1.60
N VAL A 89 -10.13 9.04 2.48
CA VAL A 89 -10.66 7.68 2.68
C VAL A 89 -12.15 7.69 3.06
N PRO A 90 -12.58 8.33 4.18
CA PRO A 90 -14.00 8.41 4.51
C PRO A 90 -14.80 9.25 3.50
N ALA A 91 -14.20 10.27 2.88
CA ALA A 91 -14.88 11.14 1.92
C ALA A 91 -15.39 10.37 0.69
N ILE A 92 -14.63 9.37 0.21
CA ILE A 92 -15.04 8.50 -0.92
C ILE A 92 -15.51 7.11 -0.47
N LYS A 93 -15.61 6.87 0.85
CA LYS A 93 -16.01 5.59 1.47
C LYS A 93 -15.13 4.41 1.06
N ALA A 94 -13.83 4.65 0.86
CA ALA A 94 -12.86 3.61 0.56
C ALA A 94 -12.62 2.66 1.74
N ALA A 95 -12.08 1.48 1.47
CA ALA A 95 -11.73 0.48 2.50
C ALA A 95 -10.58 0.92 3.42
N GLY A 96 -9.78 1.89 2.97
CA GLY A 96 -8.61 2.37 3.68
C GLY A 96 -7.65 3.06 2.72
N ALA A 97 -6.41 3.30 3.18
CA ALA A 97 -5.35 3.81 2.33
C ALA A 97 -4.00 3.14 2.57
N ILE A 98 -3.22 2.99 1.49
CA ILE A 98 -1.78 2.81 1.54
C ILE A 98 -1.14 4.18 1.35
N ILE A 99 -0.18 4.55 2.21
CA ILE A 99 0.56 5.80 2.11
C ILE A 99 2.06 5.51 2.10
N ILE A 100 2.72 5.85 1.01
CA ILE A 100 4.17 5.71 0.87
C ILE A 100 4.85 6.95 1.45
N THR A 101 5.39 6.81 2.65
CA THR A 101 6.06 7.89 3.40
C THR A 101 6.82 7.33 4.61
N ALA A 102 7.98 7.88 4.90
CA ALA A 102 8.68 7.65 6.17
C ALA A 102 8.51 8.79 7.18
N SER A 103 7.56 9.71 6.95
CA SER A 103 7.26 10.82 7.87
C SER A 103 8.50 11.72 8.11
N HIS A 104 9.08 11.69 9.30
CA HIS A 104 10.22 12.51 9.73
C HIS A 104 11.60 11.80 9.66
N ASN A 105 11.65 10.57 9.16
CA ASN A 105 12.92 9.87 8.98
C ASN A 105 13.81 10.58 7.94
N PRO A 106 15.13 10.34 7.95
CA PRO A 106 16.05 10.89 6.96
C PRO A 106 15.62 10.61 5.51
N GLY A 107 16.10 11.40 4.55
CA GLY A 107 15.73 11.28 3.14
C GLY A 107 16.07 9.95 2.47
N SER A 108 17.04 9.20 3.02
CA SER A 108 17.40 7.84 2.58
C SER A 108 16.38 6.76 2.97
N TRP A 109 15.38 7.09 3.80
CA TRP A 109 14.32 6.19 4.24
C TRP A 109 13.05 6.37 3.44
N ASN A 110 12.28 5.30 3.29
CA ASN A 110 10.88 5.38 2.91
C ASN A 110 10.06 4.45 3.79
N GLY A 111 8.73 4.46 3.63
CA GLY A 111 7.84 3.67 4.47
C GLY A 111 6.52 3.33 3.77
N PHE A 112 5.87 2.31 4.29
CA PHE A 112 4.59 1.79 3.84
C PHE A 112 3.63 1.82 5.03
N LYS A 113 2.61 2.68 4.98
CA LYS A 113 1.58 2.80 6.00
C LYS A 113 0.25 2.27 5.49
N TYR A 114 -0.52 1.65 6.39
CA TYR A 114 -1.91 1.32 6.12
C TYR A 114 -2.84 2.09 7.06
N LYS A 115 -3.91 2.69 6.51
CA LYS A 115 -4.94 3.44 7.22
C LYS A 115 -6.30 2.76 7.08
N SER A 116 -7.11 2.83 8.14
CA SER A 116 -8.46 2.26 8.20
C SER A 116 -9.46 3.00 7.30
N GLN A 117 -10.71 2.54 7.29
CA GLN A 117 -11.84 3.20 6.60
C GLN A 117 -12.11 4.62 7.12
N GLU A 118 -11.75 4.91 8.35
CA GLU A 118 -11.86 6.24 8.98
C GLU A 118 -10.64 7.14 8.65
N GLY A 119 -9.65 6.65 7.89
CA GLY A 119 -8.41 7.35 7.62
C GLY A 119 -7.44 7.39 8.80
N ALA A 120 -7.75 6.66 9.87
CA ALA A 120 -6.94 6.59 11.09
C ALA A 120 -5.88 5.48 11.03
N SER A 121 -4.94 5.49 11.96
CA SER A 121 -4.05 4.35 12.20
C SER A 121 -4.89 3.15 12.65
N VAL A 122 -4.52 1.96 12.17
CA VAL A 122 -5.25 0.74 12.49
C VAL A 122 -4.84 0.16 13.85
N PRO A 123 -5.73 -0.59 14.52
CA PRO A 123 -5.39 -1.35 15.73
C PRO A 123 -4.29 -2.40 15.47
N SER A 124 -3.63 -2.83 16.54
CA SER A 124 -2.55 -3.84 16.50
C SER A 124 -2.99 -5.17 15.88
N GLU A 125 -4.24 -5.55 16.06
CA GLU A 125 -4.83 -6.78 15.52
C GLU A 125 -4.82 -6.76 13.98
N VAL A 126 -5.10 -5.60 13.37
CA VAL A 126 -5.06 -5.43 11.92
C VAL A 126 -3.63 -5.47 11.39
N THR A 127 -2.69 -4.79 12.07
CA THR A 127 -1.28 -4.84 11.67
C THR A 127 -0.71 -6.25 11.81
N SER A 128 -1.03 -6.97 12.88
CA SER A 128 -0.62 -8.37 13.07
C SER A 128 -1.17 -9.27 11.97
N GLN A 129 -2.42 -9.13 11.57
CA GLN A 129 -3.00 -9.93 10.49
C GLN A 129 -2.34 -9.64 9.13
N ILE A 130 -2.00 -8.38 8.84
CA ILE A 130 -1.24 -8.02 7.65
C ILE A 130 0.17 -8.63 7.70
N GLU A 131 0.86 -8.58 8.86
CA GLU A 131 2.17 -9.20 9.06
C GLU A 131 2.14 -10.71 8.88
N GLU A 132 1.11 -11.40 9.41
CA GLU A 132 0.90 -12.84 9.22
C GLU A 132 0.74 -13.19 7.73
N ASN A 133 -0.07 -12.41 6.98
CA ASN A 133 -0.22 -12.59 5.55
C ASN A 133 1.12 -12.42 4.80
N ILE A 134 1.91 -11.41 5.17
CA ILE A 134 3.25 -11.17 4.63
C ILE A 134 4.20 -12.33 4.95
N ALA A 135 4.20 -12.80 6.19
CA ALA A 135 5.06 -13.89 6.62
C ALA A 135 4.72 -15.20 5.89
N CYS A 136 3.44 -15.53 5.78
CA CYS A 136 2.97 -16.71 5.04
C CYS A 136 3.39 -16.65 3.57
N LEU A 137 3.21 -15.51 2.91
CA LEU A 137 3.63 -15.30 1.52
C LEU A 137 5.15 -15.45 1.36
N THR A 138 5.93 -14.82 2.23
CA THR A 138 7.39 -14.87 2.18
C THR A 138 7.91 -16.29 2.38
N GLN A 139 7.31 -17.04 3.30
CA GLN A 139 7.64 -18.45 3.53
C GLN A 139 7.32 -19.32 2.31
N THR A 140 6.15 -19.15 1.70
CA THR A 140 5.74 -19.87 0.49
C THR A 140 6.71 -19.61 -0.66
N ILE A 141 7.04 -18.34 -0.92
CA ILE A 141 8.01 -17.93 -1.94
C ILE A 141 9.37 -18.60 -1.71
N SER A 142 9.84 -18.61 -0.46
CA SER A 142 11.12 -19.22 -0.08
C SER A 142 11.14 -20.73 -0.27
N ILE A 143 10.07 -21.45 0.11
CA ILE A 143 9.94 -22.90 -0.05
C ILE A 143 9.92 -23.29 -1.53
N GLU A 144 9.24 -22.50 -2.37
CA GLU A 144 9.14 -22.74 -3.81
C GLU A 144 10.38 -22.30 -4.59
N GLY A 145 11.38 -21.71 -3.93
CA GLY A 145 12.61 -21.21 -4.55
C GLY A 145 12.39 -20.06 -5.55
N ARG A 146 11.28 -19.32 -5.39
CA ARG A 146 10.93 -18.19 -6.24
C ARG A 146 11.61 -16.90 -5.75
N SER A 147 11.75 -15.94 -6.66
CA SER A 147 12.10 -14.57 -6.24
C SER A 147 10.91 -13.88 -5.55
N PRO A 148 11.15 -12.92 -4.63
CA PRO A 148 10.10 -12.26 -3.86
C PRO A 148 8.94 -11.68 -4.70
N GLY A 149 9.24 -11.15 -5.88
CA GLY A 149 8.22 -10.59 -6.79
C GLY A 149 7.35 -11.61 -7.52
N GLU A 150 7.72 -12.90 -7.58
CA GLU A 150 7.00 -13.92 -8.35
C GLU A 150 5.79 -14.51 -7.61
N GLY A 151 5.74 -14.42 -6.28
CA GLY A 151 4.61 -14.89 -5.47
C GLY A 151 3.45 -13.90 -5.37
N VAL A 152 3.57 -12.72 -5.97
CA VAL A 152 2.63 -11.62 -5.83
C VAL A 152 1.73 -11.51 -7.07
N LYS A 153 0.41 -11.38 -6.85
CA LYS A 153 -0.54 -11.10 -7.93
C LYS A 153 -0.35 -9.66 -8.41
N ARG A 154 -0.08 -9.50 -9.70
CA ARG A 154 0.27 -8.20 -10.26
C ARG A 154 -0.44 -7.96 -11.58
N LEU A 155 -0.97 -6.76 -11.76
CA LEU A 155 -1.51 -6.28 -13.03
C LEU A 155 -0.78 -4.97 -13.39
N ALA A 156 -0.08 -4.96 -14.52
CA ALA A 156 0.68 -3.79 -14.96
C ALA A 156 -0.20 -2.54 -15.02
N LEU A 157 0.36 -1.39 -14.62
CA LEU A 157 -0.35 -0.13 -14.41
C LEU A 157 -1.19 0.28 -15.63
N ASP A 158 -0.62 0.19 -16.84
CA ASP A 158 -1.31 0.53 -18.10
C ASP A 158 -2.54 -0.38 -18.35
N LYS A 159 -2.43 -1.66 -18.03
CA LYS A 159 -3.54 -2.63 -18.15
C LYS A 159 -4.60 -2.41 -17.08
N ALA A 160 -4.19 -2.07 -15.87
CA ALA A 160 -5.10 -1.79 -14.77
C ALA A 160 -5.91 -0.52 -15.01
N LEU A 161 -5.29 0.54 -15.55
CA LEU A 161 -5.94 1.76 -15.99
C LEU A 161 -6.98 1.47 -17.10
N LYS A 162 -6.60 0.72 -18.14
CA LYS A 162 -7.52 0.33 -19.23
C LYS A 162 -8.72 -0.49 -18.77
N ARG A 163 -8.58 -1.27 -17.69
CA ARG A 163 -9.66 -2.05 -17.08
C ARG A 163 -10.50 -1.27 -16.07
N GLY A 164 -10.17 -0.01 -15.77
CA GLY A 164 -10.83 0.80 -14.76
C GLY A 164 -10.62 0.29 -13.32
N LEU A 165 -9.57 -0.51 -13.10
CA LEU A 165 -9.19 -0.97 -11.77
C LEU A 165 -8.30 0.03 -11.04
N ILE A 166 -7.63 0.91 -11.78
CA ILE A 166 -6.91 2.07 -11.23
C ILE A 166 -7.46 3.31 -11.89
N ASP A 167 -7.74 4.33 -11.10
CA ASP A 167 -8.03 5.69 -11.54
C ASP A 167 -7.14 6.67 -10.77
N TYR A 168 -6.71 7.74 -11.46
CA TYR A 168 -5.96 8.82 -10.82
C TYR A 168 -6.91 9.79 -10.14
N MET A 169 -6.54 10.24 -8.95
CA MET A 169 -7.31 11.22 -8.20
C MET A 169 -6.44 12.33 -7.65
N ASP A 170 -6.99 13.53 -7.55
CA ASP A 170 -6.43 14.62 -6.74
C ASP A 170 -7.14 14.61 -5.37
N PRO A 171 -6.46 14.30 -4.26
CA PRO A 171 -7.10 14.27 -2.94
C PRO A 171 -7.36 15.67 -2.38
N THR A 172 -6.71 16.70 -2.93
CA THR A 172 -6.72 18.08 -2.41
C THR A 172 -8.13 18.70 -2.34
N PRO A 173 -8.99 18.60 -3.38
CA PRO A 173 -10.34 19.19 -3.34
C PRO A 173 -11.23 18.61 -2.24
N SER A 174 -11.05 17.36 -1.87
CA SER A 174 -11.83 16.72 -0.79
C SER A 174 -11.48 17.27 0.59
N TYR A 175 -10.22 17.68 0.78
CA TYR A 175 -9.72 18.19 2.05
C TYR A 175 -10.14 19.63 2.34
N PHE A 176 -10.29 20.47 1.31
CA PHE A 176 -10.61 21.90 1.44
C PHE A 176 -12.10 22.23 1.26
N LYS A 177 -12.96 21.24 1.19
CA LYS A 177 -14.43 21.41 1.22
C LYS A 177 -14.97 21.35 2.62
#